data_bac3e5bf2e193a6f0d6152a618211a8e
#
_entry.id   bac3e5bf2e193a6f0d6152a618211a8e
#
_cell.length_a   1.000
_cell.length_b   1.000
_cell.length_c   1.000
_cell.angle_alpha   90.00
_cell.angle_beta   90.00
_cell.angle_gamma   90.00
#
_symmetry.space_group_name_H-M   'P 1'
#
loop_
_entity.id
_entity.type
_entity.pdbx_description
1 polymer ?
#
loop_
_entity_poly.entity_id
_entity_poly.type
_entity_poly.pdbx_seq_one_letter_code
_entity_poly.pdbx_strand_id
1 'polypeptide(L)'
;MSPPEIKDGKTSLKRAAEFIFLNRTCFNGMYRVNRQGQFNVPIGTREHFIEDVETFAEYAELLQHAHILTQDFVTTIRGAGDGDLVFADPPYTIAHNQNSFIKYNDKLFSWKDQKRLLNALVRARNRGAMIVATNALYPDLQKMYRENGFYTYTLDRFSSISGNANGRGRQEELLITSYPVEL
;
A
#
# COMPACT_ATOMS: atom_id res chain seq x y z
N MET A 1 -17.06 -6.87 -5.37
CA MET A 1 -16.93 -8.29 -5.76
C MET A 1 -15.98 -8.91 -4.75
N SER A 2 -16.45 -9.80 -3.90
CA SER A 2 -15.59 -10.56 -3.00
C SER A 2 -14.64 -11.43 -3.83
N PRO A 3 -13.37 -11.56 -3.47
CA PRO A 3 -12.48 -12.50 -4.14
C PRO A 3 -13.08 -13.90 -4.05
N PRO A 4 -13.00 -14.72 -5.10
CA PRO A 4 -13.51 -16.08 -5.05
C PRO A 4 -12.85 -16.85 -3.92
N GLU A 5 -13.65 -17.54 -3.09
CA GLU A 5 -13.14 -18.43 -2.04
C GLU A 5 -12.15 -19.42 -2.66
N ILE A 6 -10.96 -19.48 -2.11
CA ILE A 6 -9.93 -20.43 -2.51
C ILE A 6 -10.28 -21.76 -1.86
N LYS A 7 -10.99 -22.60 -2.59
CA LYS A 7 -11.42 -23.95 -2.11
C LYS A 7 -10.37 -25.04 -2.32
N ASP A 8 -9.27 -24.75 -3.02
CA ASP A 8 -8.24 -25.73 -3.38
C ASP A 8 -6.85 -25.08 -3.30
N GLY A 9 -5.97 -25.63 -2.46
CA GLY A 9 -4.60 -25.13 -2.29
C GLY A 9 -3.78 -25.13 -3.59
N LYS A 10 -4.03 -26.07 -4.52
CA LYS A 10 -3.36 -26.11 -5.84
C LYS A 10 -3.76 -24.91 -6.69
N THR A 11 -5.02 -24.50 -6.65
CA THR A 11 -5.49 -23.29 -7.35
C THR A 11 -4.82 -22.02 -6.80
N SER A 12 -4.58 -21.98 -5.47
CA SER A 12 -3.89 -20.88 -4.82
C SER A 12 -2.43 -20.77 -5.27
N LEU A 13 -1.67 -21.84 -5.26
CA LEU A 13 -0.27 -21.88 -5.68
C LEU A 13 -0.11 -21.49 -7.15
N LYS A 14 -0.95 -22.05 -8.04
CA LYS A 14 -0.93 -21.69 -9.45
C LYS A 14 -1.18 -20.19 -9.65
N ARG A 15 -2.19 -19.62 -9.00
CA ARG A 15 -2.51 -18.19 -9.10
C ARG A 15 -1.39 -17.31 -8.52
N ALA A 16 -0.75 -17.72 -7.43
CA ALA A 16 0.40 -17.02 -6.88
C ALA A 16 1.58 -17.01 -7.87
N ALA A 17 1.89 -18.17 -8.46
CA ALA A 17 2.92 -18.29 -9.48
C ALA A 17 2.61 -17.45 -10.73
N GLU A 18 1.37 -17.48 -11.23
CA GLU A 18 0.91 -16.65 -12.35
C GLU A 18 1.02 -15.15 -12.03
N PHE A 19 0.66 -14.74 -10.82
CA PHE A 19 0.78 -13.35 -10.39
C PHE A 19 2.24 -12.89 -10.37
N ILE A 20 3.14 -13.68 -9.78
CA ILE A 20 4.58 -13.38 -9.75
C ILE A 20 5.14 -13.32 -11.17
N PHE A 21 4.79 -14.30 -12.02
CA PHE A 21 5.20 -14.34 -13.41
C PHE A 21 4.77 -13.08 -14.17
N LEU A 22 3.49 -12.71 -14.08
CA LEU A 22 2.97 -11.50 -14.73
C LEU A 22 3.64 -10.24 -14.22
N ASN A 23 3.82 -10.12 -12.91
CA ASN A 23 4.50 -8.98 -12.32
C ASN A 23 5.96 -8.84 -12.75
N ARG A 24 6.65 -9.97 -13.00
CA ARG A 24 8.05 -9.98 -13.45
C ARG A 24 8.21 -9.77 -14.95
N THR A 25 7.26 -10.19 -15.76
CA THR A 25 7.36 -10.22 -17.24
C THR A 25 6.58 -9.12 -17.94
N CYS A 26 5.63 -8.47 -17.28
CA CYS A 26 4.86 -7.38 -17.87
C CYS A 26 5.64 -6.06 -17.90
N PHE A 27 5.16 -5.13 -18.72
CA PHE A 27 5.76 -3.81 -18.89
C PHE A 27 5.83 -3.06 -17.53
N ASN A 28 7.02 -2.62 -17.16
CA ASN A 28 7.36 -1.97 -15.90
C ASN A 28 6.98 -2.76 -14.62
N GLY A 29 6.70 -4.04 -14.69
CA GLY A 29 6.30 -4.84 -13.54
C GLY A 29 4.96 -4.44 -12.94
N MET A 30 4.11 -3.73 -13.68
CA MET A 30 2.84 -3.20 -13.17
C MET A 30 1.70 -4.18 -13.39
N TYR A 31 1.15 -4.75 -12.31
CA TYR A 31 -0.08 -5.53 -12.41
C TYR A 31 -1.28 -4.59 -12.58
N ARG A 32 -2.00 -4.72 -13.70
CA ARG A 32 -3.21 -3.94 -13.98
C ARG A 32 -4.25 -4.82 -14.65
N VAL A 33 -5.51 -4.60 -14.30
CA VAL A 33 -6.66 -5.26 -14.91
C VAL A 33 -7.61 -4.24 -15.53
N ASN A 34 -8.36 -4.66 -16.55
CA ASN A 34 -9.45 -3.88 -17.13
C ASN A 34 -10.69 -3.89 -16.21
N ARG A 35 -11.78 -3.22 -16.63
CA ARG A 35 -13.04 -3.17 -15.88
C ARG A 35 -13.70 -4.54 -15.69
N GLN A 36 -13.34 -5.53 -16.48
CA GLN A 36 -13.82 -6.91 -16.41
C GLN A 36 -12.94 -7.81 -15.54
N GLY A 37 -11.89 -7.25 -14.93
CA GLY A 37 -10.94 -8.00 -14.08
C GLY A 37 -9.89 -8.79 -14.87
N GLN A 38 -9.75 -8.59 -16.18
CA GLN A 38 -8.77 -9.27 -17.01
C GLN A 38 -7.46 -8.48 -17.03
N PHE A 39 -6.34 -9.19 -16.91
CA PHE A 39 -5.00 -8.62 -17.04
C PHE A 39 -4.81 -8.02 -18.43
N ASN A 40 -4.32 -6.79 -18.51
CA ASN A 40 -4.20 -6.05 -19.77
C ASN A 40 -2.91 -5.21 -19.88
N VAL A 41 -1.84 -5.64 -19.24
CA VAL A 41 -0.53 -5.01 -19.40
C VAL A 41 0.25 -5.71 -20.49
N PRO A 42 0.88 -4.97 -21.42
CA PRO A 42 1.74 -5.56 -22.44
C PRO A 42 2.93 -6.33 -21.84
N ILE A 43 3.52 -7.21 -22.62
CA ILE A 43 4.76 -7.88 -22.24
C ILE A 43 5.90 -6.86 -22.07
N GLY A 44 6.73 -7.06 -21.08
CA GLY A 44 7.90 -6.22 -20.80
C GLY A 44 9.12 -6.67 -21.59
N THR A 45 10.25 -6.03 -21.30
CA THR A 45 11.53 -6.28 -21.99
C THR A 45 12.50 -7.14 -21.18
N ARG A 46 12.09 -7.66 -20.02
CA ARG A 46 12.94 -8.52 -19.20
C ARG A 46 13.02 -9.92 -19.81
N GLU A 47 14.23 -10.37 -20.08
CA GLU A 47 14.51 -11.71 -20.62
C GLU A 47 14.77 -12.74 -19.51
N HIS A 48 15.28 -12.29 -18.34
CA HIS A 48 15.54 -13.13 -17.17
C HIS A 48 14.69 -12.67 -16.00
N PHE A 49 13.81 -13.55 -15.50
CA PHE A 49 12.84 -13.25 -14.46
C PHE A 49 12.68 -14.36 -13.41
N ILE A 50 13.48 -15.42 -13.51
CA ILE A 50 13.46 -16.51 -12.54
C ILE A 50 14.22 -16.03 -11.32
N GLU A 51 13.50 -15.90 -10.19
CA GLU A 51 14.09 -15.66 -8.89
C GLU A 51 14.78 -16.94 -8.41
N ASP A 52 15.78 -16.76 -7.57
CA ASP A 52 16.42 -17.88 -6.89
C ASP A 52 15.38 -18.60 -6.02
N VAL A 53 15.25 -19.90 -6.18
CA VAL A 53 14.27 -20.72 -5.45
C VAL A 53 14.58 -20.70 -3.93
N GLU A 54 15.85 -20.53 -3.56
CA GLU A 54 16.29 -20.43 -2.18
C GLU A 54 15.70 -19.18 -1.51
N THR A 55 15.63 -18.05 -2.21
CA THR A 55 15.00 -16.81 -1.73
C THR A 55 13.52 -16.99 -1.39
N PHE A 56 12.77 -17.78 -2.17
CA PHE A 56 11.36 -18.08 -1.84
C PHE A 56 11.23 -18.92 -0.57
N ALA A 57 12.16 -19.84 -0.32
CA ALA A 57 12.15 -20.64 0.90
C ALA A 57 12.39 -19.77 2.14
N GLU A 58 13.35 -18.84 2.09
CA GLU A 58 13.64 -17.89 3.16
C GLU A 58 12.42 -16.99 3.44
N TYR A 59 11.78 -16.45 2.41
CA TYR A 59 10.55 -15.64 2.58
C TYR A 59 9.40 -16.47 3.16
N ALA A 60 9.26 -17.73 2.73
CA ALA A 60 8.22 -18.61 3.26
C ALA A 60 8.43 -18.88 4.76
N GLU A 61 9.68 -19.06 5.20
CA GLU A 61 10.02 -19.23 6.61
C GLU A 61 9.69 -17.98 7.44
N LEU A 62 10.10 -16.80 6.98
CA LEU A 62 9.76 -15.52 7.63
C LEU A 62 8.23 -15.32 7.73
N LEU A 63 7.49 -15.65 6.70
CA LEU A 63 6.04 -15.49 6.65
C LEU A 63 5.27 -16.49 7.53
N GLN A 64 5.90 -17.57 8.01
CA GLN A 64 5.25 -18.49 8.96
C GLN A 64 4.91 -17.83 10.30
N HIS A 65 5.63 -16.75 10.64
CA HIS A 65 5.39 -15.98 11.86
C HIS A 65 4.46 -14.77 11.64
N ALA A 66 3.90 -14.62 10.43
CA ALA A 66 3.04 -13.51 10.07
C ALA A 66 1.57 -13.95 9.87
N HIS A 67 0.65 -13.15 10.36
CA HIS A 67 -0.77 -13.30 10.06
C HIS A 67 -1.16 -12.43 8.86
N ILE A 68 -1.28 -13.04 7.68
CA ILE A 68 -1.67 -12.34 6.45
C ILE A 68 -3.18 -12.39 6.31
N LEU A 69 -3.83 -11.23 6.41
CA LEU A 69 -5.28 -11.10 6.45
C LEU A 69 -5.80 -10.20 5.34
N THR A 70 -6.96 -10.54 4.78
CA THR A 70 -7.73 -9.67 3.88
C THR A 70 -8.98 -9.20 4.61
N GLN A 71 -8.92 -8.00 5.18
CA GLN A 71 -10.02 -7.45 5.98
C GLN A 71 -9.99 -5.92 5.98
N ASP A 72 -11.02 -5.29 6.54
CA ASP A 72 -11.05 -3.84 6.75
C ASP A 72 -9.94 -3.41 7.71
N PHE A 73 -9.20 -2.36 7.34
CA PHE A 73 -8.06 -1.85 8.10
C PHE A 73 -8.42 -1.44 9.55
N VAL A 74 -9.64 -0.95 9.78
CA VAL A 74 -10.09 -0.61 11.14
C VAL A 74 -10.14 -1.87 12.01
N THR A 75 -10.49 -3.02 11.43
CA THR A 75 -10.51 -4.31 12.15
C THR A 75 -9.09 -4.72 12.53
N THR A 76 -8.13 -4.56 11.62
CA THR A 76 -6.71 -4.85 11.89
C THR A 76 -6.16 -3.95 13.00
N ILE A 77 -6.38 -2.63 12.89
CA ILE A 77 -5.83 -1.63 13.83
C ILE A 77 -6.50 -1.72 15.21
N ARG A 78 -7.71 -2.26 15.31
CA ARG A 78 -8.49 -2.30 16.56
C ARG A 78 -7.76 -2.97 17.72
N GLY A 79 -6.98 -4.02 17.43
CA GLY A 79 -6.24 -4.76 18.44
C GLY A 79 -4.95 -4.10 18.92
N ALA A 80 -4.42 -3.12 18.17
CA ALA A 80 -3.13 -2.52 18.48
C ALA A 80 -3.19 -1.66 19.75
N GLY A 81 -2.18 -1.79 20.63
CA GLY A 81 -2.04 -1.10 21.90
C GLY A 81 -0.58 -0.96 22.31
N ASP A 82 -0.34 -0.91 23.62
CA ASP A 82 1.00 -0.74 24.18
C ASP A 82 1.98 -1.84 23.70
N GLY A 83 3.17 -1.44 23.26
CA GLY A 83 4.17 -2.33 22.67
C GLY A 83 3.99 -2.64 21.19
N ASP A 84 2.86 -2.25 20.57
CA ASP A 84 2.62 -2.50 19.14
C ASP A 84 3.05 -1.32 18.28
N LEU A 85 3.49 -1.62 17.05
CA LEU A 85 3.69 -0.64 15.97
C LEU A 85 2.61 -0.83 14.90
N VAL A 86 1.87 0.22 14.58
CA VAL A 86 1.00 0.27 13.41
C VAL A 86 1.70 1.01 12.29
N PHE A 87 2.05 0.28 11.21
CA PHE A 87 2.49 0.88 9.95
C PHE A 87 1.31 0.91 8.97
N ALA A 88 0.95 2.09 8.48
CA ALA A 88 -0.17 2.28 7.56
C ALA A 88 0.27 2.94 6.26
N ASP A 89 0.14 2.23 5.14
CA ASP A 89 0.42 2.73 3.78
C ASP A 89 -0.84 2.57 2.91
N PRO A 90 -1.84 3.46 3.07
CA PRO A 90 -3.08 3.39 2.31
C PRO A 90 -2.88 3.81 0.86
N PRO A 91 -3.78 3.44 -0.07
CA PRO A 91 -3.80 4.05 -1.40
C PRO A 91 -3.89 5.58 -1.29
N TYR A 92 -2.97 6.30 -1.96
CA TYR A 92 -2.87 7.75 -1.85
C TYR A 92 -4.07 8.44 -2.51
N THR A 93 -4.82 9.19 -1.74
CA THR A 93 -6.01 9.92 -2.17
C THR A 93 -5.80 11.41 -1.99
N ILE A 94 -6.04 12.20 -3.04
CA ILE A 94 -5.99 13.66 -3.03
C ILE A 94 -7.40 14.20 -3.26
N ALA A 95 -7.90 15.07 -2.39
CA ALA A 95 -9.30 15.47 -2.30
C ALA A 95 -9.88 16.15 -3.56
N HIS A 96 -9.09 16.71 -4.48
CA HIS A 96 -9.59 17.54 -5.58
C HIS A 96 -8.75 17.55 -6.86
N ASN A 97 -8.16 16.44 -7.30
CA ASN A 97 -7.38 16.47 -8.54
C ASN A 97 -8.04 15.66 -9.68
N GLN A 98 -8.09 16.26 -10.90
CA GLN A 98 -8.84 15.75 -12.05
C GLN A 98 -8.13 14.66 -12.86
N ASN A 99 -6.96 14.17 -12.42
CA ASN A 99 -6.21 13.13 -13.12
C ASN A 99 -6.92 11.76 -13.01
N SER A 100 -7.02 11.04 -14.11
CA SER A 100 -7.70 9.74 -14.20
C SER A 100 -7.15 8.67 -13.25
N PHE A 101 -5.88 8.75 -12.88
CA PHE A 101 -5.24 7.84 -11.91
C PHE A 101 -5.74 8.10 -10.48
N ILE A 102 -5.98 9.35 -10.13
CA ILE A 102 -6.51 9.77 -8.83
C ILE A 102 -7.99 9.40 -8.69
N LYS A 103 -8.78 9.52 -9.76
CA LYS A 103 -10.16 9.02 -9.78
C LYS A 103 -10.28 7.51 -9.55
N TYR A 104 -9.26 6.75 -9.92
CA TYR A 104 -9.19 5.32 -9.64
C TYR A 104 -8.92 5.07 -8.15
N ASN A 105 -7.98 5.81 -7.56
CA ASN A 105 -7.63 5.71 -6.15
C ASN A 105 -8.77 6.18 -5.23
N ASP A 106 -9.53 7.23 -5.59
CA ASP A 106 -10.72 7.68 -4.86
C ASP A 106 -11.82 6.61 -4.76
N LYS A 107 -11.87 5.69 -5.73
CA LYS A 107 -12.78 4.53 -5.66
C LYS A 107 -12.24 3.43 -4.73
N LEU A 108 -10.93 3.33 -4.58
CA LEU A 108 -10.29 2.33 -3.73
C LEU A 108 -10.19 2.80 -2.28
N PHE A 109 -9.89 4.09 -2.06
CA PHE A 109 -9.72 4.68 -0.75
C PHE A 109 -10.16 6.15 -0.79
N SER A 110 -11.37 6.41 -0.31
CA SER A 110 -12.01 7.72 -0.38
C SER A 110 -11.53 8.66 0.74
N TRP A 111 -11.85 9.97 0.64
CA TRP A 111 -11.63 10.92 1.73
C TRP A 111 -12.34 10.51 3.03
N LYS A 112 -13.47 9.83 2.92
CA LYS A 112 -14.16 9.23 4.07
C LYS A 112 -13.30 8.13 4.71
N ASP A 113 -12.60 7.35 3.91
CA ASP A 113 -11.71 6.30 4.40
C ASP A 113 -10.44 6.89 5.03
N GLN A 114 -9.91 8.01 4.53
CA GLN A 114 -8.83 8.77 5.20
C GLN A 114 -9.25 9.18 6.62
N LYS A 115 -10.46 9.70 6.80
CA LYS A 115 -10.99 10.05 8.14
C LYS A 115 -11.20 8.81 9.03
N ARG A 116 -11.65 7.69 8.45
CA ARG A 116 -11.78 6.42 9.18
C ARG A 116 -10.42 5.92 9.66
N LEU A 117 -9.41 6.00 8.79
CA LEU A 117 -8.03 5.61 9.11
C LEU A 117 -7.49 6.49 10.24
N LEU A 118 -7.55 7.81 10.11
CA LEU A 118 -7.15 8.74 11.17
C LEU A 118 -7.79 8.36 12.52
N ASN A 119 -9.11 8.15 12.53
CA ASN A 119 -9.82 7.80 13.76
C ASN A 119 -9.38 6.46 14.36
N ALA A 120 -9.02 5.49 13.51
CA ALA A 120 -8.48 4.21 13.96
C ALA A 120 -7.08 4.37 14.57
N LEU A 121 -6.21 5.15 13.91
CA LEU A 121 -4.85 5.44 14.36
C LEU A 121 -4.84 6.24 15.67
N VAL A 122 -5.71 7.25 15.81
CA VAL A 122 -5.88 7.99 17.07
C VAL A 122 -6.26 7.05 18.22
N ARG A 123 -7.21 6.14 17.99
CA ARG A 123 -7.63 5.16 19.00
C ARG A 123 -6.50 4.19 19.38
N ALA A 124 -5.73 3.71 18.40
CA ALA A 124 -4.58 2.83 18.64
C ALA A 124 -3.50 3.56 19.46
N ARG A 125 -3.13 4.78 19.05
CA ARG A 125 -2.21 5.63 19.80
C ARG A 125 -2.65 5.85 21.24
N ASN A 126 -3.94 6.13 21.46
CA ASN A 126 -4.48 6.35 22.81
C ASN A 126 -4.46 5.07 23.67
N ARG A 127 -4.28 3.89 23.07
CA ARG A 127 -4.02 2.63 23.77
C ARG A 127 -2.53 2.31 23.94
N GLY A 128 -1.63 3.22 23.53
CA GLY A 128 -0.19 3.07 23.67
C GLY A 128 0.55 2.58 22.42
N ALA A 129 -0.14 2.29 21.31
CA ALA A 129 0.52 1.87 20.09
C ALA A 129 1.35 3.01 19.47
N MET A 130 2.52 2.67 18.96
CA MET A 130 3.31 3.53 18.10
C MET A 130 2.71 3.56 16.70
N ILE A 131 2.63 4.74 16.09
CA ILE A 131 2.05 4.89 14.76
C ILE A 131 3.09 5.46 13.80
N VAL A 132 3.20 4.81 12.64
CA VAL A 132 3.90 5.32 11.45
C VAL A 132 2.95 5.17 10.28
N ALA A 133 2.74 6.24 9.53
CA ALA A 133 1.94 6.17 8.32
C ALA A 133 2.57 6.99 7.19
N THR A 134 2.38 6.54 5.95
CA THR A 134 2.77 7.26 4.73
C THR A 134 1.53 7.70 3.96
N ASN A 135 1.65 8.78 3.20
CA ASN A 135 0.59 9.24 2.31
C ASN A 135 1.11 10.24 1.28
N ALA A 136 0.27 10.65 0.33
CA ALA A 136 0.59 11.77 -0.54
C ALA A 136 0.76 13.06 0.28
N LEU A 137 1.74 13.88 -0.05
CA LEU A 137 1.90 15.22 0.52
C LEU A 137 0.76 16.11 0.01
N TYR A 138 -0.25 16.31 0.85
CA TYR A 138 -1.40 17.14 0.57
C TYR A 138 -1.76 18.01 1.77
N PRO A 139 -1.94 19.34 1.61
CA PRO A 139 -2.09 20.27 2.73
C PRO A 139 -3.24 19.93 3.69
N ASP A 140 -4.42 19.56 3.16
CA ASP A 140 -5.57 19.22 4.01
C ASP A 140 -5.34 17.92 4.80
N LEU A 141 -4.64 16.95 4.19
CA LEU A 141 -4.28 15.72 4.86
C LEU A 141 -3.28 15.97 5.98
N GLN A 142 -2.22 16.72 5.69
CA GLN A 142 -1.21 17.11 6.66
C GLN A 142 -1.84 17.88 7.84
N LYS A 143 -2.70 18.86 7.53
CA LYS A 143 -3.44 19.62 8.53
C LYS A 143 -4.30 18.70 9.40
N MET A 144 -5.05 17.79 8.78
CA MET A 144 -5.93 16.85 9.47
C MET A 144 -5.17 16.00 10.49
N TYR A 145 -3.97 15.50 10.13
CA TYR A 145 -3.17 14.73 11.07
C TYR A 145 -2.55 15.57 12.18
N ARG A 146 -2.03 16.77 11.86
CA ARG A 146 -1.47 17.70 12.86
C ARG A 146 -2.51 18.13 13.90
N GLU A 147 -3.71 18.46 13.47
CA GLU A 147 -4.82 18.84 14.37
C GLU A 147 -5.23 17.69 15.30
N ASN A 148 -4.89 16.46 14.96
CA ASN A 148 -5.15 15.29 15.79
C ASN A 148 -3.90 14.80 16.55
N GLY A 149 -2.88 15.66 16.69
CA GLY A 149 -1.71 15.42 17.53
C GLY A 149 -0.68 14.44 16.96
N PHE A 150 -0.59 14.33 15.63
CA PHE A 150 0.49 13.60 14.96
C PHE A 150 1.59 14.56 14.51
N TYR A 151 2.81 14.08 14.50
CA TYR A 151 3.94 14.72 13.82
C TYR A 151 3.87 14.40 12.33
N THR A 152 4.25 15.38 11.50
CA THR A 152 4.23 15.19 10.05
C THR A 152 5.51 15.74 9.44
N TYR A 153 6.11 14.95 8.56
CA TYR A 153 7.36 15.25 7.89
C TYR A 153 7.19 15.06 6.39
N THR A 154 7.99 15.75 5.60
CA THR A 154 8.06 15.55 4.16
C THR A 154 9.28 14.70 3.84
N LEU A 155 9.07 13.63 3.08
CA LEU A 155 10.13 12.75 2.58
C LEU A 155 10.28 12.93 1.07
N ASP A 156 11.50 13.10 0.61
CA ASP A 156 11.85 13.04 -0.81
C ASP A 156 11.97 11.58 -1.25
N ARG A 157 11.16 11.17 -2.21
CA ARG A 157 11.24 9.86 -2.84
C ARG A 157 11.54 9.98 -4.32
N PHE A 158 12.50 9.20 -4.80
CA PHE A 158 12.70 9.07 -6.23
C PHE A 158 11.68 8.07 -6.82
N SER A 159 10.78 8.54 -7.68
CA SER A 159 9.84 7.69 -8.40
C SER A 159 10.41 7.28 -9.76
N SER A 160 10.67 5.99 -9.92
CA SER A 160 11.03 5.38 -11.22
C SER A 160 9.81 4.94 -12.04
N ILE A 161 8.61 4.97 -11.45
CA ILE A 161 7.37 4.47 -12.05
C ILE A 161 6.64 5.63 -12.71
N SER A 162 6.92 5.87 -13.99
CA SER A 162 6.10 6.74 -14.83
C SER A 162 6.09 6.19 -16.26
N GLY A 163 4.92 6.17 -16.87
CA GLY A 163 4.76 5.85 -18.30
C GLY A 163 5.34 6.92 -19.23
N ASN A 164 5.78 8.06 -18.68
CA ASN A 164 6.40 9.15 -19.43
C ASN A 164 7.74 9.50 -18.78
N ALA A 165 8.82 9.62 -19.57
CA ALA A 165 10.16 9.92 -19.05
C ALA A 165 10.20 11.23 -18.22
N ASN A 166 9.36 12.21 -18.55
CA ASN A 166 9.23 13.48 -17.83
C ASN A 166 8.49 13.36 -16.47
N GLY A 167 7.89 12.21 -16.16
CA GLY A 167 7.23 11.95 -14.88
C GLY A 167 8.11 11.18 -13.88
N ARG A 168 9.34 10.86 -14.26
CA ARG A 168 10.36 10.27 -13.38
C ARG A 168 11.08 11.41 -12.66
N GLY A 169 11.01 11.45 -11.35
CA GLY A 169 11.62 12.51 -10.58
C GLY A 169 11.39 12.36 -9.07
N ARG A 170 11.85 13.36 -8.34
CA ARG A 170 11.58 13.46 -6.91
C ARG A 170 10.08 13.69 -6.72
N GLN A 171 9.49 12.88 -5.88
CA GLN A 171 8.13 13.01 -5.38
C GLN A 171 8.20 13.20 -3.88
N GLU A 172 7.43 14.15 -3.39
CA GLU A 172 7.33 14.36 -1.96
C GLU A 172 6.20 13.50 -1.40
N GLU A 173 6.49 12.80 -0.31
CA GLU A 173 5.54 12.00 0.43
C GLU A 173 5.40 12.53 1.85
N LEU A 174 4.23 12.34 2.44
CA LEU A 174 3.93 12.69 3.82
C LEU A 174 4.25 11.49 4.72
N LEU A 175 5.18 11.67 5.65
CA LEU A 175 5.40 10.77 6.77
C LEU A 175 4.63 11.31 7.99
N ILE A 176 3.89 10.43 8.65
CA ILE A 176 3.04 10.74 9.80
C ILE A 176 3.46 9.81 10.93
N THR A 177 3.74 10.37 12.12
CA THR A 177 4.15 9.58 13.27
C THR A 177 3.44 10.02 14.54
N SER A 178 3.29 9.11 15.51
CA SER A 178 2.74 9.45 16.84
C SER A 178 3.81 9.96 17.82
N TYR A 179 5.07 9.96 17.42
CA TYR A 179 6.23 10.40 18.20
C TYR A 179 7.17 11.21 17.31
N PRO A 180 8.00 12.11 17.88
CA PRO A 180 8.96 12.88 17.09
C PRO A 180 10.05 11.95 16.53
N VAL A 181 10.48 12.23 15.30
CA VAL A 181 11.63 11.56 14.65
C VAL A 181 12.61 12.61 14.15
N GLU A 182 13.89 12.28 14.20
CA GLU A 182 14.97 13.02 13.55
C GLU A 182 15.18 12.39 12.16
N LEU A 183 15.17 13.22 11.10
CA LEU A 183 15.31 12.81 9.69
C LEU A 183 16.63 13.32 9.14
#